data_ec9f246f40a81b419d0bc90b24e87552
#
_entry.id   ec9f246f40a81b419d0bc90b24e87552
#
_cell.length_a   1.000
_cell.length_b   1.000
_cell.length_c   1.000
_cell.angle_alpha   90.00
_cell.angle_beta   90.00
_cell.angle_gamma   90.00
#
_symmetry.space_group_name_H-M   'P 1'
#
loop_
_entity.id
_entity.type
_entity.pdbx_description
1 polymer ?
#
loop_
_entity_poly.entity_id
_entity_poly.type
_entity_poly.pdbx_seq_one_letter_code
_entity_poly.pdbx_strand_id
1 'polypeptide(L)'
;MKPMKKNTTNHACQDRLERMMFITNTIGYGEIVHRRYHIDEQGRPAYKCITDTGVLVVLNAEQKVVTFYIATFQQIAWIYDGKPVPSWLSKVAYKNKALIPYQDKNLDEKSIRALMKNKKGK
;
A
#
# COMPACT_ATOMS: atom_id res chain seq x y z
N MET A 1 -0.61 31.54 7.11
CA MET A 1 -0.17 30.47 7.48
C MET A 1 -1.03 29.39 7.73
N LYS A 2 -1.97 29.57 8.53
CA LYS A 2 -2.89 28.56 8.85
C LYS A 2 -3.64 28.02 7.67
N PRO A 3 -4.12 28.85 6.72
CA PRO A 3 -4.84 28.31 5.56
C PRO A 3 -3.97 27.37 4.74
N MET A 4 -2.71 27.73 4.57
CA MET A 4 -1.85 26.89 3.81
C MET A 4 -1.62 25.55 4.49
N LYS A 5 -1.44 25.57 5.79
CA LYS A 5 -1.25 24.39 6.54
C LYS A 5 -2.46 23.49 6.48
N LYS A 6 -3.64 24.06 6.58
CA LYS A 6 -4.86 23.33 6.48
C LYS A 6 -5.02 22.71 5.12
N ASN A 7 -4.72 23.46 4.09
CA ASN A 7 -4.84 22.95 2.73
C ASN A 7 -3.94 21.76 2.51
N THR A 8 -2.72 21.83 3.01
CA THR A 8 -1.79 20.72 2.87
C THR A 8 -2.32 19.48 3.58
N THR A 9 -2.85 19.66 4.78
CA THR A 9 -3.38 18.55 5.54
C THR A 9 -4.58 17.95 4.85
N ASN A 10 -5.48 18.80 4.36
CA ASN A 10 -6.66 18.32 3.67
C ASN A 10 -6.30 17.56 2.40
N HIS A 11 -5.31 18.07 1.68
CA HIS A 11 -4.88 17.42 0.47
C HIS A 11 -4.30 16.03 0.75
N ALA A 12 -3.51 15.93 1.79
CA ALA A 12 -2.94 14.63 2.18
C ALA A 12 -4.03 13.64 2.56
N CYS A 13 -5.05 14.12 3.27
CA CYS A 13 -6.17 13.26 3.65
C CYS A 13 -6.95 12.80 2.43
N GLN A 14 -7.13 13.69 1.47
CA GLN A 14 -7.84 13.37 0.25
C GLN A 14 -7.11 12.26 -0.53
N ASP A 15 -5.80 12.42 -0.68
CA ASP A 15 -5.00 11.41 -1.39
C ASP A 15 -5.08 10.07 -0.69
N ARG A 16 -5.05 10.09 0.62
CA ARG A 16 -5.10 8.86 1.40
C ARG A 16 -6.45 8.16 1.24
N LEU A 17 -7.54 8.92 1.23
CA LEU A 17 -8.86 8.35 1.03
C LEU A 17 -9.01 7.74 -0.35
N GLU A 18 -8.49 8.42 -1.37
CA GLU A 18 -8.57 7.91 -2.73
C GLU A 18 -7.80 6.59 -2.86
N ARG A 19 -6.62 6.53 -2.26
CA ARG A 19 -5.84 5.31 -2.28
C ARG A 19 -6.55 4.19 -1.54
N MET A 20 -7.16 4.52 -0.40
CA MET A 20 -7.90 3.54 0.38
C MET A 20 -9.04 2.95 -0.43
N MET A 21 -9.80 3.81 -1.10
CA MET A 21 -10.91 3.35 -1.91
C MET A 21 -10.44 2.51 -3.08
N PHE A 22 -9.34 2.90 -3.71
CA PHE A 22 -8.79 2.13 -4.82
C PHE A 22 -8.41 0.73 -4.35
N ILE A 23 -7.70 0.63 -3.23
CA ILE A 23 -7.27 -0.66 -2.71
C ILE A 23 -8.48 -1.51 -2.32
N THR A 24 -9.45 -0.92 -1.65
CA THR A 24 -10.66 -1.63 -1.26
C THR A 24 -11.38 -2.21 -2.47
N ASN A 25 -11.43 -1.46 -3.56
CA ASN A 25 -12.18 -1.86 -4.75
C ASN A 25 -11.39 -2.76 -5.70
N THR A 26 -10.11 -2.95 -5.46
CA THR A 26 -9.30 -3.80 -6.33
C THR A 26 -8.85 -5.07 -5.61
N ILE A 27 -7.86 -4.98 -4.73
CA ILE A 27 -7.27 -6.16 -4.12
C ILE A 27 -7.66 -6.35 -2.65
N GLY A 28 -8.23 -5.32 -2.03
CA GLY A 28 -8.55 -5.39 -0.61
C GLY A 28 -7.29 -5.31 0.24
N TYR A 29 -7.47 -5.03 1.54
CA TYR A 29 -6.31 -4.89 2.42
C TYR A 29 -5.72 -6.22 2.86
N GLY A 30 -6.55 -7.23 3.04
CA GLY A 30 -6.07 -8.50 3.51
C GLY A 30 -5.61 -8.46 4.96
N GLU A 31 -4.78 -9.42 5.33
CA GLU A 31 -4.27 -9.51 6.69
C GLU A 31 -2.76 -9.50 6.68
N ILE A 32 -2.16 -8.91 7.70
CA ILE A 32 -0.71 -8.80 7.82
C ILE A 32 -0.11 -10.20 7.99
N VAL A 33 0.86 -10.54 7.12
CA VAL A 33 1.52 -11.83 7.18
C VAL A 33 2.99 -11.72 7.60
N HIS A 34 3.56 -10.52 7.53
CA HIS A 34 4.94 -10.31 7.96
C HIS A 34 5.15 -8.85 8.22
N ARG A 35 6.06 -8.52 9.13
CA ARG A 35 6.38 -7.12 9.40
C ARG A 35 7.82 -6.99 9.86
N ARG A 36 8.34 -5.78 9.73
CA ARG A 36 9.70 -5.46 10.11
C ARG A 36 9.72 -4.16 10.88
N TYR A 37 10.34 -4.21 12.06
CA TYR A 37 10.53 -3.03 12.89
C TYR A 37 11.67 -2.20 12.32
N HIS A 38 11.53 -0.89 12.34
CA HIS A 38 12.64 -0.02 11.95
C HIS A 38 12.45 1.36 12.59
N ILE A 39 13.52 2.15 12.52
CA ILE A 39 13.48 3.53 12.98
C ILE A 39 13.37 4.39 11.73
N ASP A 40 12.36 5.27 11.67
CA ASP A 40 12.15 6.10 10.49
C ASP A 40 13.16 7.25 10.44
N GLU A 41 13.03 8.08 9.40
CA GLU A 41 13.98 9.16 9.18
C GLU A 41 13.97 10.19 10.28
N GLN A 42 12.87 10.32 11.00
CA GLN A 42 12.80 11.24 12.12
C GLN A 42 13.20 10.59 13.45
N GLY A 43 13.72 9.37 13.40
CA GLY A 43 14.16 8.68 14.60
C GLY A 43 13.05 8.04 15.41
N ARG A 44 11.88 7.82 14.81
CA ARG A 44 10.73 7.23 15.51
C ARG A 44 10.58 5.78 15.16
N PRO A 45 10.18 4.96 16.12
CA PRO A 45 9.94 3.53 15.82
C PRO A 45 8.71 3.34 14.94
N ALA A 46 8.81 2.41 14.03
CA ALA A 46 7.74 2.11 13.11
C ALA A 46 7.81 0.65 12.68
N TYR A 47 6.71 0.15 12.11
CA TYR A 47 6.66 -1.20 11.55
C TYR A 47 6.20 -1.10 10.13
N LYS A 48 6.94 -1.71 9.22
CA LYS A 48 6.46 -1.88 7.84
C LYS A 48 5.92 -3.29 7.73
N CYS A 49 4.66 -3.39 7.39
CA CYS A 49 3.94 -4.66 7.35
C CYS A 49 3.49 -4.95 5.94
N ILE A 50 3.43 -6.23 5.59
CA ILE A 50 2.90 -6.64 4.29
C ILE A 50 1.72 -7.54 4.53
N THR A 51 0.66 -7.35 3.75
CA THR A 51 -0.53 -8.19 3.85
C THR A 51 -0.53 -9.27 2.80
N ASP A 52 -1.43 -10.23 2.94
CA ASP A 52 -1.53 -11.33 2.01
C ASP A 52 -2.07 -10.92 0.64
N THR A 53 -2.62 -9.72 0.51
CA THR A 53 -3.03 -9.18 -0.79
C THR A 53 -1.98 -8.27 -1.40
N GLY A 54 -0.85 -8.06 -0.71
CA GLY A 54 0.24 -7.27 -1.25
C GLY A 54 0.20 -5.80 -0.89
N VAL A 55 -0.52 -5.43 0.16
CA VAL A 55 -0.59 -4.05 0.63
C VAL A 55 0.46 -3.85 1.71
N LEU A 56 1.26 -2.80 1.57
CA LEU A 56 2.22 -2.43 2.59
C LEU A 56 1.56 -1.42 3.53
N VAL A 57 1.60 -1.70 4.81
CA VAL A 57 1.00 -0.84 5.83
C VAL A 57 2.10 -0.42 6.79
N VAL A 58 2.22 0.88 7.03
CA VAL A 58 3.20 1.40 7.98
C VAL A 58 2.46 1.74 9.27
N LEU A 59 2.91 1.17 10.37
CA LEU A 59 2.32 1.41 11.68
C LEU A 59 3.32 2.16 12.56
N ASN A 60 2.81 3.03 13.44
CA ASN A 60 3.67 3.69 14.39
C ASN A 60 3.82 2.82 15.64
N ALA A 61 4.50 3.35 16.66
CA ALA A 61 4.76 2.59 17.89
C ALA A 61 3.47 2.16 18.59
N GLU A 62 2.40 2.93 18.43
CA GLU A 62 1.11 2.62 19.02
C GLU A 62 0.27 1.69 18.13
N GLN A 63 0.85 1.15 17.07
CA GLN A 63 0.18 0.25 16.15
C GLN A 63 -0.91 0.94 15.34
N LYS A 64 -0.82 2.25 15.18
CA LYS A 64 -1.77 2.99 14.36
C LYS A 64 -1.23 3.16 12.96
N VAL A 65 -2.11 3.13 11.99
CA VAL A 65 -1.73 3.24 10.57
C VAL A 65 -1.25 4.64 10.25
N VAL A 66 -0.01 4.73 9.76
CA VAL A 66 0.56 5.99 9.32
C VAL A 66 0.31 6.17 7.84
N THR A 67 0.56 5.12 7.05
CA THR A 67 0.32 5.15 5.62
C THR A 67 0.19 3.72 5.10
N PHE A 68 -0.24 3.60 3.85
CA PHE A 68 -0.40 2.29 3.23
C PHE A 68 -0.39 2.48 1.72
N TYR A 69 0.03 1.44 1.00
CA TYR A 69 0.05 1.47 -0.45
C TYR A 69 0.30 0.06 -0.98
N ILE A 70 0.05 -0.12 -2.28
CA ILE A 70 0.34 -1.40 -2.92
C ILE A 70 1.85 -1.54 -3.03
N ALA A 71 2.40 -2.63 -2.53
CA ALA A 71 3.84 -2.80 -2.41
C ALA A 71 4.46 -3.32 -3.70
N THR A 72 5.68 -2.85 -3.99
CA THR A 72 6.49 -3.46 -5.02
C THR A 72 7.16 -4.69 -4.44
N PHE A 73 7.68 -5.57 -5.32
CA PHE A 73 8.40 -6.73 -4.85
C PHE A 73 9.61 -6.32 -4.01
N GLN A 74 10.31 -5.26 -4.42
CA GLN A 74 11.48 -4.81 -3.68
C GLN A 74 11.12 -4.36 -2.27
N GLN A 75 9.97 -3.71 -2.11
CA GLN A 75 9.53 -3.29 -0.79
C GLN A 75 9.18 -4.49 0.08
N ILE A 76 8.59 -5.51 -0.52
CA ILE A 76 8.29 -6.75 0.21
C ILE A 76 9.58 -7.44 0.62
N ALA A 77 10.56 -7.50 -0.28
CA ALA A 77 11.83 -8.12 0.03
C ALA A 77 12.53 -7.42 1.19
N TRP A 78 12.42 -6.09 1.23
CA TRP A 78 13.00 -5.34 2.34
C TRP A 78 12.36 -5.72 3.67
N ILE A 79 11.03 -5.91 3.66
CA ILE A 79 10.32 -6.30 4.88
C ILE A 79 10.79 -7.68 5.35
N TYR A 80 11.08 -8.57 4.41
CA TYR A 80 11.54 -9.92 4.75
C TYR A 80 12.99 -9.96 5.23
N ASP A 81 13.73 -8.86 5.02
CA ASP A 81 15.06 -8.69 5.63
C ASP A 81 15.98 -9.88 5.41
N GLY A 82 16.12 -10.28 4.16
CA GLY A 82 17.01 -11.39 3.82
C GLY A 82 16.39 -12.75 3.91
N LYS A 83 15.20 -12.87 4.50
CA LYS A 83 14.49 -14.15 4.51
C LYS A 83 13.80 -14.36 3.19
N PRO A 84 13.58 -15.62 2.79
CA PRO A 84 12.92 -15.86 1.50
C PRO A 84 11.49 -15.35 1.50
N VAL A 85 11.15 -14.64 0.44
CA VAL A 85 9.76 -14.20 0.24
C VAL A 85 8.97 -15.40 -0.27
N PRO A 86 7.84 -15.75 0.34
CA PRO A 86 7.05 -16.88 -0.15
C PRO A 86 6.67 -16.70 -1.61
N SER A 87 6.68 -17.79 -2.36
CA SER A 87 6.40 -17.70 -3.79
C SER A 87 4.99 -17.17 -4.06
N TRP A 88 4.03 -17.52 -3.21
CA TRP A 88 2.66 -17.02 -3.41
C TRP A 88 2.60 -15.50 -3.25
N LEU A 89 3.43 -14.94 -2.37
CA LEU A 89 3.44 -13.49 -2.16
C LEU A 89 4.16 -12.81 -3.33
N SER A 90 5.20 -13.43 -3.87
CA SER A 90 5.86 -12.91 -5.06
C SER A 90 4.89 -12.84 -6.23
N LYS A 91 4.04 -13.86 -6.36
CA LYS A 91 3.02 -13.86 -7.41
C LYS A 91 2.01 -12.76 -7.20
N VAL A 92 1.62 -12.53 -5.95
CA VAL A 92 0.69 -11.44 -5.63
C VAL A 92 1.31 -10.10 -6.03
N ALA A 93 2.58 -9.88 -5.69
CA ALA A 93 3.26 -8.64 -6.05
C ALA A 93 3.31 -8.46 -7.56
N TYR A 94 3.58 -9.54 -8.27
CA TYR A 94 3.64 -9.48 -9.73
C TYR A 94 2.29 -9.08 -10.33
N LYS A 95 1.23 -9.68 -9.81
CA LYS A 95 -0.12 -9.37 -10.29
C LYS A 95 -0.49 -7.91 -10.00
N ASN A 96 -0.04 -7.39 -8.86
CA ASN A 96 -0.41 -6.03 -8.46
C ASN A 96 0.40 -4.96 -9.15
N LYS A 97 1.46 -5.34 -9.83
CA LYS A 97 2.38 -4.37 -10.43
C LYS A 97 1.67 -3.39 -11.35
N ALA A 98 0.72 -3.88 -12.12
CA ALA A 98 0.00 -3.04 -13.07
C ALA A 98 -0.89 -2.01 -12.37
N LEU A 99 -1.26 -2.26 -11.11
CA LEU A 99 -2.15 -1.38 -10.38
C LEU A 99 -1.41 -0.24 -9.67
N ILE A 100 -0.12 -0.42 -9.42
CA ILE A 100 0.64 0.55 -8.63
C ILE A 100 0.55 1.98 -9.16
N PRO A 101 0.71 2.22 -10.49
CA PRO A 101 0.64 3.60 -10.98
C PRO A 101 -0.72 4.26 -10.80
N TYR A 102 -1.75 3.47 -10.55
CA TYR A 102 -3.12 4.00 -10.47
C TYR A 102 -3.63 4.17 -9.05
N GLN A 103 -2.89 3.72 -8.04
CA GLN A 103 -3.43 3.70 -6.69
C GLN A 103 -3.70 5.09 -6.10
N ASP A 104 -3.05 6.10 -6.63
CA ASP A 104 -3.28 7.47 -6.16
C ASP A 104 -4.17 8.27 -7.09
N LYS A 105 -4.82 7.60 -8.02
CA LYS A 105 -5.71 8.27 -8.97
C LYS A 105 -7.15 7.95 -8.65
N ASN A 106 -8.00 8.94 -8.82
CA ASN A 106 -9.42 8.75 -8.55
C ASN A 106 -10.08 8.15 -9.78
N LEU A 107 -10.03 6.84 -9.89
CA LEU A 107 -10.63 6.12 -11.01
C LEU A 107 -12.05 5.72 -10.69
N ASP A 108 -12.92 5.77 -11.70
CA ASP A 108 -14.28 5.30 -11.51
C ASP A 108 -14.30 3.77 -11.53
N GLU A 109 -15.45 3.22 -11.15
CA GLU A 109 -15.59 1.79 -11.04
C GLU A 109 -15.36 1.08 -12.36
N LYS A 110 -15.79 1.69 -13.45
CA LYS A 110 -15.65 1.09 -14.76
C LYS A 110 -14.17 0.96 -15.15
N SER A 111 -13.38 2.00 -14.88
CA SER A 111 -11.96 1.98 -15.18
C SER A 111 -11.24 0.93 -14.34
N ILE A 112 -11.62 0.83 -13.07
CA ILE A 112 -11.03 -0.16 -12.18
C ILE A 112 -11.34 -1.56 -12.69
N ARG A 113 -12.56 -1.82 -13.10
CA ARG A 113 -12.94 -3.13 -13.63
C ARG A 113 -12.15 -3.47 -14.88
N ALA A 114 -11.94 -2.49 -15.74
CA ALA A 114 -11.17 -2.71 -16.98
C ALA A 114 -9.74 -3.10 -16.65
N LEU A 115 -9.13 -2.45 -15.65
CA LEU A 115 -7.79 -2.81 -15.24
C LEU A 115 -7.72 -4.22 -14.70
N MET A 116 -8.68 -4.60 -13.88
CA MET A 116 -8.70 -5.94 -13.30
C MET A 116 -8.95 -7.00 -14.37
N LYS A 117 -9.81 -6.69 -15.32
CA LYS A 117 -10.12 -7.60 -16.39
C LYS A 117 -8.90 -7.87 -17.27
N ASN A 118 -8.16 -6.81 -17.62
CA ASN A 118 -6.97 -6.97 -18.42
C ASN A 118 -5.95 -7.84 -17.70
N LYS A 119 -5.82 -7.65 -16.41
CA LYS A 119 -4.93 -8.43 -15.62
C LYS A 119 -5.32 -9.89 -15.62
N LYS A 120 -6.61 -10.18 -15.51
CA LYS A 120 -7.09 -11.54 -15.54
C LYS A 120 -6.94 -12.19 -16.89
N GLY A 121 -7.07 -11.43 -17.94
CA GLY A 121 -7.00 -11.95 -19.29
C GLY A 121 -5.62 -12.43 -19.68
N LYS A 122 -4.65 -12.14 -18.87
CA LYS A 122 -3.31 -12.62 -19.12
C LYS A 122 -3.04 -13.86 -18.30
#